data_0af5ac0ca8b1cfc188a19d6fc6770d11
#
_entry.id   0af5ac0ca8b1cfc188a19d6fc6770d11
#
_cell.length_a   1.000
_cell.length_b   1.000
_cell.length_c   1.000
_cell.angle_alpha   90.00
_cell.angle_beta   90.00
_cell.angle_gamma   90.00
#
_symmetry.space_group_name_H-M   'P 1'
#
loop_
_entity.id
_entity.type
_entity.pdbx_description
1 polymer ?
#
loop_
_entity_poly.entity_id
_entity_poly.type
_entity_poly.pdbx_seq_one_letter_code
_entity_poly.pdbx_strand_id
1 'polypeptide(L)'
;MFVLSDGGEVDLDLGNYERYLNITLTRDNNITTGKIYQQVIERERRGDYLGKTVQVVPHITDAIQEWIQRVSRIPVDDSGEEPDVCIIELGGTVGDIESMPFIEAMSELRRRAGKNNFMQIHVSYVPVIHGEQKTKPTQQAIKAVRSNGLIPDLVGAFLCRILRARTCSMESIREEPQLQMMES
;
A
#
# COMPACT_ATOMS: atom_id res chain seq x y z
N MET A 1 14.60 -0.23 8.61
CA MET A 1 13.73 -0.90 9.60
C MET A 1 13.49 0.06 10.74
N PHE A 2 12.28 0.19 11.20
CA PHE A 2 11.88 1.02 12.33
C PHE A 2 11.25 0.12 13.40
N VAL A 3 11.41 0.46 14.68
CA VAL A 3 10.81 -0.31 15.78
C VAL A 3 9.75 0.58 16.43
N LEU A 4 8.53 0.10 16.44
CA LEU A 4 7.38 0.78 17.06
C LEU A 4 7.41 0.66 18.59
N SER A 5 6.60 1.42 19.28
CA SER A 5 6.51 1.44 20.75
C SER A 5 6.13 0.08 21.36
N ASP A 6 5.40 -0.75 20.59
CA ASP A 6 5.03 -2.13 21.00
C ASP A 6 6.11 -3.19 20.67
N GLY A 7 7.31 -2.75 20.22
CA GLY A 7 8.39 -3.62 19.82
C GLY A 7 8.22 -4.26 18.43
N GLY A 8 7.22 -3.84 17.66
CA GLY A 8 7.02 -4.29 16.28
C GLY A 8 8.09 -3.75 15.34
N GLU A 9 8.75 -4.64 14.61
CA GLU A 9 9.66 -4.27 13.52
C GLU A 9 8.85 -4.02 12.24
N VAL A 10 9.02 -2.81 11.66
CA VAL A 10 8.24 -2.34 10.52
C VAL A 10 9.11 -1.59 9.53
N ASP A 11 8.54 -1.20 8.39
CA ASP A 11 9.23 -0.34 7.44
C ASP A 11 9.52 1.05 8.03
N LEU A 12 10.57 1.70 7.52
CA LEU A 12 11.01 3.03 7.97
C LEU A 12 9.91 4.09 7.82
N ASP A 13 9.07 3.95 6.81
CA ASP A 13 8.02 4.92 6.49
C ASP A 13 6.98 5.02 7.59
N LEU A 14 6.67 3.93 8.31
CA LEU A 14 5.73 3.98 9.44
C LEU A 14 6.20 4.94 10.53
N GLY A 15 7.50 4.99 10.82
CA GLY A 15 8.04 5.96 11.77
C GLY A 15 7.94 7.42 11.28
N ASN A 16 7.95 7.64 9.97
CA ASN A 16 7.69 8.95 9.40
C ASN A 16 6.22 9.32 9.56
N TYR A 17 5.29 8.39 9.31
CA TYR A 17 3.85 8.62 9.46
C TYR A 17 3.47 8.95 10.91
N GLU A 18 4.01 8.22 11.90
CA GLU A 18 3.80 8.55 13.31
C GLU A 18 4.18 9.99 13.63
N ARG A 19 5.37 10.43 13.17
CA ARG A 19 5.86 11.79 13.45
C ARG A 19 5.10 12.88 12.69
N TYR A 20 4.72 12.62 11.44
CA TYR A 20 4.02 13.60 10.61
C TYR A 20 2.57 13.80 11.01
N LEU A 21 1.89 12.71 11.35
CA LEU A 21 0.47 12.69 11.64
C LEU A 21 0.18 12.78 13.16
N ASN A 22 1.22 12.70 13.99
CA ASN A 22 1.11 12.62 15.45
C ASN A 22 0.15 11.51 15.91
N ILE A 23 0.37 10.31 15.36
CA ILE A 23 -0.41 9.10 15.64
C ILE A 23 0.49 8.04 16.25
N THR A 24 -0.12 7.03 16.88
CA THR A 24 0.58 5.84 17.37
C THR A 24 0.21 4.63 16.55
N LEU A 25 1.21 3.99 15.96
CA LEU A 25 1.05 2.77 15.19
C LEU A 25 1.50 1.55 15.99
N THR A 26 0.96 0.40 15.64
CA THR A 26 1.28 -0.89 16.23
C THR A 26 1.78 -1.85 15.16
N ARG A 27 2.35 -2.99 15.58
CA ARG A 27 2.77 -4.06 14.67
C ARG A 27 1.68 -4.56 13.72
N ASP A 28 0.42 -4.32 14.07
CA ASP A 28 -0.72 -4.68 13.25
C ASP A 28 -0.93 -3.76 12.05
N ASN A 29 -0.39 -2.54 12.10
CA ASN A 29 -0.41 -1.60 10.98
C ASN A 29 0.55 -2.00 9.83
N ASN A 30 1.38 -3.02 10.03
CA ASN A 30 2.27 -3.57 9.01
C ASN A 30 1.91 -5.02 8.70
N ILE A 31 1.21 -5.24 7.60
CA ILE A 31 0.86 -6.57 7.10
C ILE A 31 2.01 -7.10 6.26
N THR A 32 2.48 -8.31 6.56
CA THR A 32 3.46 -9.03 5.75
C THR A 32 2.89 -10.35 5.24
N THR A 33 3.42 -10.85 4.14
CA THR A 33 3.06 -12.16 3.58
C THR A 33 3.18 -13.26 4.65
N GLY A 34 4.28 -13.24 5.42
CA GLY A 34 4.52 -14.22 6.48
C GLY A 34 3.43 -14.24 7.56
N LYS A 35 3.01 -13.05 8.03
CA LYS A 35 1.93 -12.94 9.03
C LYS A 35 0.60 -13.52 8.53
N ILE A 36 0.24 -13.20 7.28
CA ILE A 36 -1.02 -13.69 6.68
C ILE A 36 -0.98 -15.21 6.47
N TYR A 37 0.09 -15.73 5.90
CA TYR A 37 0.22 -17.17 5.67
C TYR A 37 0.23 -17.94 6.99
N GLN A 38 0.94 -17.47 8.00
CA GLN A 38 0.92 -18.06 9.33
C GLN A 38 -0.49 -18.13 9.91
N GLN A 39 -1.24 -17.03 9.85
CA GLN A 39 -2.62 -16.99 10.33
C GLN A 39 -3.51 -18.02 9.62
N VAL A 40 -3.41 -18.14 8.30
CA VAL A 40 -4.22 -19.09 7.52
C VAL A 40 -3.81 -20.54 7.82
N ILE A 41 -2.51 -20.82 7.92
CA ILE A 41 -2.00 -22.16 8.28
C ILE A 41 -2.47 -22.57 9.69
N GLU A 42 -2.43 -21.66 10.64
CA GLU A 42 -2.92 -21.93 12.00
C GLU A 42 -4.42 -22.21 12.02
N ARG A 43 -5.23 -21.46 11.26
CA ARG A 43 -6.67 -21.71 11.09
C ARG A 43 -6.93 -23.08 10.44
N GLU A 44 -6.18 -23.43 9.41
CA GLU A 44 -6.29 -24.75 8.74
C GLU A 44 -6.01 -25.89 9.71
N ARG A 45 -4.92 -25.79 10.48
CA ARG A 45 -4.54 -26.81 11.46
C ARG A 45 -5.55 -26.98 12.61
N ARG A 46 -6.25 -25.90 12.97
CA ARG A 46 -7.36 -25.96 13.94
C ARG A 46 -8.65 -26.56 13.36
N GLY A 47 -8.73 -26.69 12.04
CA GLY A 47 -9.92 -27.19 11.37
C GLY A 47 -10.98 -26.13 11.07
N ASP A 48 -10.62 -24.84 11.13
CA ASP A 48 -11.57 -23.73 10.93
C ASP A 48 -12.19 -23.72 9.52
N TYR A 49 -11.56 -24.39 8.56
CA TYR A 49 -12.05 -24.50 7.18
C TYR A 49 -12.86 -25.77 6.88
N LEU A 50 -13.19 -26.57 7.90
CA LEU A 50 -14.07 -27.74 7.80
C LEU A 50 -13.70 -28.71 6.66
N GLY A 51 -12.41 -28.99 6.49
CA GLY A 51 -11.90 -29.92 5.48
C GLY A 51 -11.93 -29.39 4.04
N LYS A 52 -12.19 -28.09 3.84
CA LYS A 52 -12.03 -27.46 2.53
C LYS A 52 -10.56 -27.35 2.15
N THR A 53 -10.26 -27.48 0.87
CA THR A 53 -8.91 -27.17 0.36
C THR A 53 -8.64 -25.69 0.52
N VAL A 54 -7.61 -25.37 1.31
CA VAL A 54 -7.16 -23.97 1.49
C VAL A 54 -6.43 -23.50 0.25
N GLN A 55 -6.81 -22.32 -0.25
CA GLN A 55 -6.29 -21.73 -1.47
C GLN A 55 -5.94 -20.24 -1.24
N VAL A 56 -5.15 -19.65 -2.14
CA VAL A 56 -4.84 -18.22 -2.06
C VAL A 56 -6.13 -17.41 -2.15
N VAL A 57 -6.98 -17.72 -3.13
CA VAL A 57 -8.32 -17.17 -3.24
C VAL A 57 -9.32 -18.28 -2.88
N PRO A 58 -10.20 -18.10 -1.89
CA PRO A 58 -10.44 -16.88 -1.13
C PRO A 58 -9.68 -16.76 0.21
N HIS A 59 -9.00 -17.80 0.70
CA HIS A 59 -8.60 -17.87 2.12
C HIS A 59 -7.52 -16.86 2.51
N ILE A 60 -6.49 -16.66 1.67
CA ILE A 60 -5.46 -15.64 1.89
C ILE A 60 -6.03 -14.24 1.64
N THR A 61 -6.79 -14.06 0.56
CA THR A 61 -7.37 -12.76 0.22
C THR A 61 -8.40 -12.31 1.25
N ASP A 62 -9.22 -13.21 1.79
CA ASP A 62 -10.14 -12.92 2.88
C ASP A 62 -9.40 -12.55 4.17
N ALA A 63 -8.33 -13.29 4.51
CA ALA A 63 -7.52 -12.97 5.69
C ALA A 63 -6.88 -11.57 5.61
N ILE A 64 -6.43 -11.15 4.43
CA ILE A 64 -5.91 -9.80 4.19
C ILE A 64 -7.01 -8.76 4.41
N GLN A 65 -8.20 -8.98 3.85
CA GLN A 65 -9.33 -8.05 3.98
C GLN A 65 -9.82 -7.96 5.43
N GLU A 66 -9.94 -9.09 6.12
CA GLU A 66 -10.31 -9.13 7.54
C GLU A 66 -9.30 -8.35 8.41
N TRP A 67 -8.01 -8.52 8.13
CA TRP A 67 -6.95 -7.77 8.83
C TRP A 67 -7.08 -6.28 8.64
N ILE A 68 -7.22 -5.81 7.39
CA ILE A 68 -7.38 -4.41 7.06
C ILE A 68 -8.61 -3.81 7.72
N GLN A 69 -9.77 -4.49 7.62
CA GLN A 69 -11.02 -4.03 8.24
C GLN A 69 -10.94 -3.97 9.77
N ARG A 70 -10.20 -4.87 10.38
CA ARG A 70 -9.95 -4.84 11.82
C ARG A 70 -9.08 -3.65 12.21
N VAL A 71 -7.95 -3.49 11.53
CA VAL A 71 -6.96 -2.46 11.85
C VAL A 71 -7.48 -1.05 11.54
N SER A 72 -8.27 -0.88 10.48
CA SER A 72 -8.85 0.41 10.11
C SER A 72 -9.77 1.03 11.18
N ARG A 73 -10.21 0.24 12.17
CA ARG A 73 -11.08 0.69 13.26
C ARG A 73 -10.34 0.90 14.59
N ILE A 74 -9.05 0.62 14.62
CA ILE A 74 -8.27 0.80 15.84
C ILE A 74 -7.92 2.28 15.98
N PRO A 75 -8.27 2.93 17.12
CA PRO A 75 -7.83 4.29 17.41
C PRO A 75 -6.31 4.43 17.30
N VAL A 76 -5.85 5.53 16.72
CA VAL A 76 -4.42 5.80 16.49
C VAL A 76 -3.91 7.00 17.30
N ASP A 77 -4.79 7.60 18.09
CA ASP A 77 -4.49 8.72 18.99
C ASP A 77 -5.20 8.58 20.34
N ASP A 78 -5.01 9.56 21.21
CA ASP A 78 -5.56 9.57 22.58
C ASP A 78 -7.09 9.86 22.61
N SER A 79 -7.73 10.14 21.49
CA SER A 79 -9.18 10.40 21.43
C SER A 79 -10.00 9.14 21.71
N GLY A 80 -9.45 7.97 21.36
CA GLY A 80 -10.15 6.69 21.46
C GLY A 80 -11.24 6.51 20.39
N GLU A 81 -11.34 7.43 19.42
CA GLU A 81 -12.30 7.36 18.33
C GLU A 81 -11.73 6.56 17.14
N GLU A 82 -12.62 5.90 16.37
CA GLU A 82 -12.23 5.20 15.14
C GLU A 82 -11.76 6.23 14.10
N PRO A 83 -10.70 5.94 13.32
CA PRO A 83 -10.25 6.82 12.24
C PRO A 83 -11.30 7.00 11.15
N ASP A 84 -11.46 8.23 10.65
CA ASP A 84 -12.35 8.54 9.52
C ASP A 84 -11.81 7.98 8.20
N VAL A 85 -10.49 7.87 8.05
CA VAL A 85 -9.81 7.45 6.83
C VAL A 85 -8.71 6.46 7.16
N CYS A 86 -8.67 5.35 6.44
CA CYS A 86 -7.57 4.38 6.46
C CYS A 86 -6.79 4.45 5.15
N ILE A 87 -5.51 4.78 5.23
CA ILE A 87 -4.61 4.78 4.07
C ILE A 87 -3.87 3.44 4.03
N ILE A 88 -4.02 2.73 2.91
CA ILE A 88 -3.40 1.44 2.67
C ILE A 88 -2.32 1.61 1.61
N GLU A 89 -1.07 1.39 1.98
CA GLU A 89 0.05 1.40 1.05
C GLU A 89 0.37 -0.04 0.63
N LEU A 90 0.31 -0.30 -0.69
CA LEU A 90 0.75 -1.57 -1.25
C LEU A 90 2.23 -1.46 -1.63
N GLY A 91 3.06 -2.24 -0.94
CA GLY A 91 4.47 -2.37 -1.26
C GLY A 91 4.73 -3.23 -2.50
N GLY A 92 5.88 -3.02 -3.12
CA GLY A 92 6.35 -3.78 -4.27
C GLY A 92 5.86 -3.26 -5.62
N THR A 93 6.37 -3.90 -6.67
CA THR A 93 6.01 -3.56 -8.06
C THR A 93 4.73 -4.27 -8.47
N VAL A 94 3.83 -3.55 -9.11
CA VAL A 94 2.60 -4.15 -9.66
C VAL A 94 2.95 -5.17 -10.74
N GLY A 95 2.41 -6.38 -10.60
CA GLY A 95 2.67 -7.51 -11.50
C GLY A 95 3.66 -8.54 -10.97
N ASP A 96 4.35 -8.24 -9.87
CA ASP A 96 5.19 -9.22 -9.19
C ASP A 96 4.33 -10.25 -8.44
N ILE A 97 4.78 -11.49 -8.42
CA ILE A 97 4.05 -12.61 -7.81
C ILE A 97 3.72 -12.36 -6.33
N GLU A 98 4.57 -11.63 -5.64
CA GLU A 98 4.47 -11.34 -4.21
C GLU A 98 3.33 -10.36 -3.90
N SER A 99 3.04 -9.43 -4.81
CA SER A 99 1.99 -8.42 -4.64
C SER A 99 0.60 -8.90 -5.07
N MET A 100 0.52 -9.97 -5.87
CA MET A 100 -0.74 -10.42 -6.47
C MET A 100 -1.85 -10.74 -5.46
N PRO A 101 -1.63 -11.46 -4.34
CA PRO A 101 -2.67 -11.74 -3.36
C PRO A 101 -3.24 -10.45 -2.72
N PHE A 102 -2.38 -9.45 -2.51
CA PHE A 102 -2.78 -8.16 -1.94
C PHE A 102 -3.59 -7.33 -2.95
N ILE A 103 -3.19 -7.33 -4.21
CA ILE A 103 -3.92 -6.64 -5.29
C ILE A 103 -5.31 -7.26 -5.46
N GLU A 104 -5.42 -8.60 -5.47
CA GLU A 104 -6.72 -9.29 -5.55
C GLU A 104 -7.59 -8.95 -4.33
N ALA A 105 -7.02 -8.99 -3.12
CA ALA A 105 -7.72 -8.60 -1.89
C ALA A 105 -8.23 -7.16 -1.96
N MET A 106 -7.44 -6.21 -2.49
CA MET A 106 -7.87 -4.81 -2.66
C MET A 106 -8.95 -4.65 -3.73
N SER A 107 -8.85 -5.39 -4.83
CA SER A 107 -9.87 -5.39 -5.88
C SER A 107 -11.23 -5.87 -5.33
N GLU A 108 -11.21 -6.91 -4.50
CA GLU A 108 -12.41 -7.42 -3.85
C GLU A 108 -12.94 -6.46 -2.77
N LEU A 109 -12.04 -5.90 -1.94
CA LEU A 109 -12.39 -4.91 -0.93
C LEU A 109 -13.06 -3.68 -1.56
N ARG A 110 -12.52 -3.19 -2.69
CA ARG A 110 -13.12 -2.09 -3.47
C ARG A 110 -14.55 -2.40 -3.90
N ARG A 111 -14.80 -3.62 -4.39
CA ARG A 111 -16.14 -4.06 -4.79
C ARG A 111 -17.12 -4.08 -3.62
N ARG A 112 -16.66 -4.55 -2.45
CA ARG A 112 -17.46 -4.61 -1.20
C ARG A 112 -17.73 -3.24 -0.62
N ALA A 113 -16.73 -2.36 -0.57
CA ALA A 113 -16.83 -1.01 0.00
C ALA A 113 -17.67 -0.07 -0.86
N GLY A 114 -17.69 -0.28 -2.17
CA GLY A 114 -18.36 0.59 -3.12
C GLY A 114 -17.56 1.86 -3.45
N LYS A 115 -17.97 2.55 -4.52
CA LYS A 115 -17.22 3.68 -5.09
C LYS A 115 -17.04 4.88 -4.14
N ASN A 116 -17.96 5.07 -3.21
CA ASN A 116 -17.94 6.23 -2.33
C ASN A 116 -17.04 6.02 -1.10
N ASN A 117 -16.66 4.78 -0.82
CA ASN A 117 -15.89 4.42 0.38
C ASN A 117 -14.50 3.86 0.05
N PHE A 118 -14.08 3.89 -1.21
CA PHE A 118 -12.79 3.39 -1.64
C PHE A 118 -12.26 4.24 -2.80
N MET A 119 -11.05 4.78 -2.64
CA MET A 119 -10.33 5.52 -3.66
C MET A 119 -8.99 4.86 -3.93
N GLN A 120 -8.69 4.57 -5.20
CA GLN A 120 -7.42 4.01 -5.63
C GLN A 120 -6.53 5.11 -6.19
N ILE A 121 -5.42 5.35 -5.54
CA ILE A 121 -4.37 6.26 -6.02
C ILE A 121 -3.22 5.43 -6.57
N HIS A 122 -2.84 5.67 -7.81
CA HIS A 122 -1.65 5.08 -8.42
C HIS A 122 -0.51 6.09 -8.38
N VAL A 123 0.55 5.73 -7.66
CA VAL A 123 1.76 6.57 -7.59
C VAL A 123 2.75 6.08 -8.64
N SER A 124 3.21 6.99 -9.49
CA SER A 124 4.12 6.67 -10.60
C SER A 124 5.27 7.65 -10.69
N TYR A 125 6.40 7.15 -11.14
CA TYR A 125 7.57 7.96 -11.45
C TYR A 125 7.64 8.22 -12.96
N VAL A 126 7.77 9.50 -13.34
CA VAL A 126 7.95 9.91 -14.74
C VAL A 126 9.37 10.44 -14.92
N PRO A 127 10.29 9.66 -15.49
CA PRO A 127 11.66 10.11 -15.72
C PRO A 127 11.72 11.21 -16.76
N VAL A 128 12.60 12.18 -16.53
CA VAL A 128 12.93 13.22 -17.51
C VAL A 128 14.31 12.91 -18.09
N ILE A 129 14.37 12.57 -19.38
CA ILE A 129 15.59 12.20 -20.10
C ILE A 129 15.81 13.24 -21.21
N HIS A 130 16.95 13.91 -21.19
CA HIS A 130 17.27 14.99 -22.15
C HIS A 130 16.21 16.09 -22.24
N GLY A 131 15.56 16.42 -21.12
CA GLY A 131 14.52 17.44 -21.05
C GLY A 131 13.13 16.97 -21.50
N GLU A 132 12.96 15.72 -21.89
CA GLU A 132 11.69 15.12 -22.28
C GLU A 132 11.14 14.20 -21.19
N GLN A 133 9.87 14.33 -20.87
CA GLN A 133 9.15 13.43 -19.97
C GLN A 133 8.85 12.09 -20.66
N LYS A 134 9.28 11.00 -20.05
CA LYS A 134 9.05 9.64 -20.58
C LYS A 134 7.89 8.97 -19.84
N THR A 135 6.69 9.07 -20.40
CA THR A 135 5.46 8.55 -19.79
C THR A 135 5.21 7.06 -20.04
N LYS A 136 6.00 6.41 -20.88
CA LYS A 136 5.81 4.99 -21.23
C LYS A 136 5.82 4.05 -20.01
N PRO A 137 6.73 4.21 -19.01
CA PRO A 137 6.72 3.39 -17.81
C PRO A 137 5.41 3.52 -17.02
N THR A 138 4.91 4.74 -16.83
CA THR A 138 3.64 5.01 -16.18
C THR A 138 2.47 4.35 -16.92
N GLN A 139 2.43 4.46 -18.24
CA GLN A 139 1.38 3.82 -19.05
C GLN A 139 1.39 2.29 -18.89
N GLN A 140 2.56 1.67 -18.83
CA GLN A 140 2.67 0.22 -18.62
C GLN A 140 2.23 -0.18 -17.21
N ALA A 141 2.63 0.58 -16.19
CA ALA A 141 2.21 0.33 -14.82
C ALA A 141 0.68 0.43 -14.66
N ILE A 142 0.05 1.46 -15.22
CA ILE A 142 -1.42 1.61 -15.20
C ILE A 142 -2.11 0.46 -15.93
N LYS A 143 -1.56 -0.02 -17.06
CA LYS A 143 -2.10 -1.20 -17.75
C LYS A 143 -2.04 -2.44 -16.85
N ALA A 144 -0.91 -2.65 -16.18
CA ALA A 144 -0.75 -3.77 -15.26
C ALA A 144 -1.73 -3.70 -14.07
N VAL A 145 -1.92 -2.53 -13.47
CA VAL A 145 -2.90 -2.32 -12.39
C VAL A 145 -4.32 -2.65 -12.87
N ARG A 146 -4.70 -2.14 -14.04
CA ARG A 146 -6.03 -2.39 -14.64
C ARG A 146 -6.27 -3.85 -14.97
N SER A 147 -5.25 -4.55 -15.51
CA SER A 147 -5.37 -5.99 -15.82
C SER A 147 -5.60 -6.85 -14.57
N ASN A 148 -5.17 -6.36 -13.41
CA ASN A 148 -5.37 -7.00 -12.12
C ASN A 148 -6.66 -6.55 -11.40
N GLY A 149 -7.56 -5.84 -12.10
CA GLY A 149 -8.86 -5.45 -11.57
C GLY A 149 -8.91 -4.17 -10.73
N LEU A 150 -7.77 -3.51 -10.49
CA LEU A 150 -7.72 -2.22 -9.84
C LEU A 150 -7.69 -1.10 -10.87
N ILE A 151 -8.70 -0.22 -10.85
CA ILE A 151 -8.76 0.94 -11.74
C ILE A 151 -8.42 2.17 -10.91
N PRO A 152 -7.31 2.86 -11.18
CA PRO A 152 -6.97 4.08 -10.46
C PRO A 152 -8.03 5.17 -10.66
N ASP A 153 -8.44 5.80 -9.56
CA ASP A 153 -9.30 6.97 -9.56
C ASP A 153 -8.45 8.24 -9.69
N LEU A 154 -7.19 8.17 -9.20
CA LEU A 154 -6.22 9.26 -9.28
C LEU A 154 -4.84 8.69 -9.63
N VAL A 155 -4.06 9.45 -10.40
CA VAL A 155 -2.67 9.14 -10.72
C VAL A 155 -1.78 10.27 -10.19
N GLY A 156 -0.96 9.97 -9.18
CA GLY A 156 0.08 10.85 -8.68
C GLY A 156 1.38 10.61 -9.46
N ALA A 157 1.90 11.60 -10.17
CA ALA A 157 3.13 11.48 -10.93
C ALA A 157 4.26 12.31 -10.29
N PHE A 158 5.37 11.65 -9.96
CA PHE A 158 6.59 12.33 -9.52
C PHE A 158 7.50 12.60 -10.72
N LEU A 159 7.82 13.88 -10.94
CA LEU A 159 8.74 14.34 -11.96
C LEU A 159 10.10 14.61 -11.33
N CYS A 160 11.10 13.78 -11.64
CA CYS A 160 12.48 14.10 -11.26
C CYS A 160 13.22 14.68 -12.47
N ARG A 161 13.67 15.93 -12.37
CA ARG A 161 14.72 16.44 -13.24
C ARG A 161 16.02 15.77 -12.83
N ILE A 162 16.58 14.94 -13.68
CA ILE A 162 17.96 14.48 -13.54
C ILE A 162 18.84 15.74 -13.79
N LEU A 163 19.16 16.46 -12.73
CA LEU A 163 20.24 17.43 -12.77
C LEU A 163 21.51 16.63 -13.03
N ARG A 164 22.28 17.04 -14.06
CA ARG A 164 23.56 16.43 -14.47
C ARG A 164 24.37 16.07 -13.24
N ALA A 165 24.78 14.82 -13.20
CA ALA A 165 25.62 14.24 -12.14
C ALA A 165 26.86 15.12 -11.86
N ARG A 166 26.80 15.88 -10.80
CA ARG A 166 27.94 16.26 -9.95
C ARG A 166 27.41 16.25 -8.54
N THR A 167 27.82 15.21 -7.79
CA THR A 167 27.64 15.05 -6.34
C THR A 167 26.20 15.19 -5.84
N CYS A 168 25.49 14.08 -5.82
CA CYS A 168 24.30 13.94 -4.97
C CYS A 168 24.76 13.77 -3.52
N SER A 169 24.94 14.87 -2.80
CA SER A 169 24.98 14.86 -1.34
C SER A 169 23.53 14.88 -0.86
N MET A 170 23.23 14.15 0.21
CA MET A 170 21.88 14.00 0.80
C MET A 170 21.20 15.32 1.24
N GLU A 171 21.78 16.47 0.97
CA GLU A 171 21.25 17.79 1.32
C GLU A 171 20.28 18.39 0.29
N SER A 172 20.16 17.82 -0.92
CA SER A 172 19.34 18.37 -1.99
C SER A 172 17.88 17.82 -2.03
N ILE A 173 17.45 17.07 -1.04
CA ILE A 173 16.07 16.51 -0.94
C ILE A 173 15.09 17.52 -0.28
N ARG A 174 15.52 18.75 -0.02
CA ARG A 174 14.67 19.78 0.63
C ARG A 174 13.89 20.69 -0.32
N GLU A 175 13.88 20.44 -1.61
CA GLU A 175 12.98 21.16 -2.52
C GLU A 175 11.65 20.40 -2.64
N GLU A 176 10.58 21.09 -2.25
CA GLU A 176 9.20 20.60 -2.23
C GLU A 176 8.80 19.91 -3.54
N PRO A 177 8.20 18.70 -3.49
CA PRO A 177 7.66 18.08 -4.69
C PRO A 177 6.43 18.87 -5.14
N GLN A 178 6.50 19.53 -6.29
CA GLN A 178 5.29 20.05 -6.93
C GLN A 178 4.42 18.87 -7.40
N LEU A 179 3.34 18.64 -6.65
CA LEU A 179 2.31 17.68 -7.00
C LEU A 179 1.45 18.27 -8.14
N GLN A 180 1.69 17.84 -9.37
CA GLN A 180 0.79 18.16 -10.48
C GLN A 180 -0.30 17.09 -10.57
N MET A 181 -1.51 17.43 -10.17
CA MET A 181 -2.69 16.60 -10.39
C MET A 181 -3.10 16.66 -11.86
N MET A 182 -3.12 15.54 -12.53
CA MET A 182 -3.76 15.39 -13.84
C MET A 182 -5.11 14.71 -13.64
N GLU A 183 -6.18 15.48 -13.81
CA GLU A 183 -7.54 14.94 -13.91
C GLU A 183 -7.70 14.17 -15.23
N SER A 184 -8.25 12.98 -15.15
CA SER A 184 -8.54 12.11 -16.31
C SER A 184 -10.00 12.17 -16.70
#